data_155c04081a72ba808062f9653fb663f4
#
_entry.id   155c04081a72ba808062f9653fb663f4
#
_cell.length_a   1.000
_cell.length_b   1.000
_cell.length_c   1.000
_cell.angle_alpha   90.00
_cell.angle_beta   90.00
_cell.angle_gamma   90.00
#
_symmetry.space_group_name_H-M   'P 1'
#
loop_
_entity.id
_entity.type
_entity.pdbx_description
1 polymer ?
#
loop_
_entity_poly.entity_id
_entity_poly.type
_entity_poly.pdbx_seq_one_letter_code
_entity_poly.pdbx_strand_id
1 'polypeptide(L)'
;MEEVTIVRKGRVLEILLDRPKVNAIDLATSRKLGEAFVMLRDDPELRVGILTAAGDRVFSAGWDLKSLDQGDMPLDDWWETDYGAGGFAGLTEMWNLNKPVIAALNGLAIGGGFEMALACDLIIAADHVEFGLPELPLGIVPDAGALQRLPRRIPYNVAMEMYLLGRRMTASEAQGYGFVNKVVPKEKLMETAREWANQIAESAPLAMQTVKEVLRAIEGDTIEQSFQTMRKADLPVYRKMLASDDAKEGVKAFVE
;
A
#
# COMPACT_ATOMS: atom_id res chain seq x y z
N MET A 1 15.29 16.54 -11.02
CA MET A 1 15.35 15.45 -10.01
C MET A 1 14.33 14.40 -10.44
N GLU A 2 14.62 13.16 -10.23
CA GLU A 2 13.72 12.05 -10.55
C GLU A 2 12.61 12.00 -9.50
N GLU A 3 11.35 12.07 -9.94
CA GLU A 3 10.19 12.15 -9.01
C GLU A 3 9.93 10.88 -8.22
N VAL A 4 10.43 9.74 -8.73
CA VAL A 4 10.38 8.44 -8.06
C VAL A 4 11.78 7.85 -8.10
N THR A 5 12.38 7.66 -6.94
CA THR A 5 13.70 7.04 -6.80
C THR A 5 13.57 5.64 -6.23
N ILE A 6 14.28 4.69 -6.81
CA ILE A 6 14.25 3.28 -6.42
C ILE A 6 15.63 2.88 -5.92
N VAL A 7 15.69 2.31 -4.72
CA VAL A 7 16.94 1.82 -4.13
C VAL A 7 16.77 0.36 -3.72
N ARG A 8 17.58 -0.52 -4.30
CA ARG A 8 17.64 -1.92 -3.90
C ARG A 8 18.60 -2.10 -2.71
N LYS A 9 18.13 -2.70 -1.64
CA LYS A 9 18.92 -3.08 -0.46
C LYS A 9 18.76 -4.57 -0.18
N GLY A 10 19.60 -5.37 -0.79
CA GLY A 10 19.46 -6.82 -0.74
C GLY A 10 18.13 -7.28 -1.32
N ARG A 11 17.26 -7.84 -0.49
CA ARG A 11 15.93 -8.35 -0.85
C ARG A 11 14.80 -7.31 -0.67
N VAL A 12 15.15 -6.08 -0.27
CA VAL A 12 14.21 -4.97 -0.01
C VAL A 12 14.31 -3.96 -1.14
N LEU A 13 13.17 -3.49 -1.65
CA LEU A 13 13.05 -2.39 -2.59
C LEU A 13 12.53 -1.16 -1.86
N GLU A 14 13.35 -0.12 -1.71
CA GLU A 14 12.90 1.17 -1.19
C GLU A 14 12.45 2.04 -2.37
N ILE A 15 11.21 2.53 -2.31
CA ILE A 15 10.57 3.39 -3.31
C ILE A 15 10.34 4.74 -2.64
N LEU A 16 10.99 5.77 -3.13
CA LEU A 16 10.92 7.13 -2.62
C LEU A 16 10.18 8.02 -3.62
N LEU A 17 9.05 8.59 -3.20
CA LEU A 17 8.35 9.65 -3.92
C LEU A 17 8.97 11.01 -3.55
N ASP A 18 9.53 11.73 -4.53
CA ASP A 18 10.17 13.05 -4.35
C ASP A 18 9.66 14.05 -5.40
N ARG A 19 8.44 14.53 -5.22
CA ARG A 19 7.82 15.53 -6.10
C ARG A 19 7.40 16.77 -5.29
N PRO A 20 8.32 17.76 -5.18
CA PRO A 20 8.06 18.97 -4.42
C PRO A 20 6.85 19.75 -4.99
N LYS A 21 6.04 20.42 -4.14
CA LYS A 21 6.27 20.70 -2.70
C LYS A 21 5.51 19.73 -1.76
N VAL A 22 4.57 18.95 -2.27
CA VAL A 22 3.60 18.19 -1.48
C VAL A 22 3.49 16.72 -1.95
N ASN A 23 4.44 16.26 -2.75
CA ASN A 23 4.43 14.91 -3.28
C ASN A 23 3.08 14.54 -3.93
N ALA A 24 2.50 15.49 -4.69
CA ALA A 24 1.29 15.26 -5.46
C ALA A 24 1.58 14.28 -6.61
N ILE A 25 0.56 13.53 -7.01
CA ILE A 25 0.70 12.43 -7.97
C ILE A 25 -0.11 12.80 -9.23
N ASP A 26 0.56 12.96 -10.36
CA ASP A 26 -0.02 13.02 -11.70
C ASP A 26 0.09 11.68 -12.43
N LEU A 27 -0.39 11.60 -13.67
CA LEU A 27 -0.32 10.38 -14.48
C LEU A 27 1.11 9.87 -14.67
N ALA A 28 2.06 10.77 -14.92
CA ALA A 28 3.46 10.39 -15.13
C ALA A 28 4.08 9.80 -13.86
N THR A 29 3.84 10.42 -12.72
CA THR A 29 4.30 9.93 -11.41
C THR A 29 3.61 8.61 -11.05
N SER A 30 2.30 8.48 -11.31
CA SER A 30 1.56 7.22 -11.10
C SER A 30 2.16 6.07 -11.89
N ARG A 31 2.48 6.27 -13.18
CA ARG A 31 3.12 5.26 -14.04
C ARG A 31 4.51 4.86 -13.52
N LYS A 32 5.35 5.83 -13.11
CA LYS A 32 6.68 5.55 -12.53
C LYS A 32 6.60 4.74 -11.24
N LEU A 33 5.63 5.06 -10.36
CA LEU A 33 5.36 4.25 -9.17
C LEU A 33 4.92 2.84 -9.56
N GLY A 34 4.06 2.71 -10.56
CA GLY A 34 3.63 1.42 -11.10
C GLY A 34 4.80 0.56 -11.61
N GLU A 35 5.75 1.18 -12.35
CA GLU A 35 6.98 0.50 -12.80
C GLU A 35 7.81 0.00 -11.63
N ALA A 36 7.93 0.77 -10.54
CA ALA A 36 8.64 0.35 -9.33
C ALA A 36 7.98 -0.86 -8.66
N PHE A 37 6.63 -0.89 -8.58
CA PHE A 37 5.91 -2.04 -8.03
C PHE A 37 5.91 -3.25 -8.97
N VAL A 38 5.95 -3.05 -10.29
CA VAL A 38 6.19 -4.11 -11.28
C VAL A 38 7.57 -4.73 -11.06
N MET A 39 8.61 -3.91 -10.86
CA MET A 39 9.94 -4.41 -10.51
C MET A 39 9.91 -5.24 -9.22
N LEU A 40 9.25 -4.75 -8.16
CA LEU A 40 9.09 -5.53 -6.94
C LEU A 40 8.40 -6.87 -7.20
N ARG A 41 7.32 -6.87 -7.98
CA ARG A 41 6.54 -8.08 -8.31
C ARG A 41 7.38 -9.11 -9.05
N ASP A 42 8.08 -8.68 -10.08
CA ASP A 42 8.67 -9.57 -11.10
C ASP A 42 10.11 -10.01 -10.79
N ASP A 43 10.88 -9.23 -10.03
CA ASP A 43 12.26 -9.62 -9.64
C ASP A 43 12.22 -10.72 -8.55
N PRO A 44 12.64 -11.96 -8.84
CA PRO A 44 12.57 -13.07 -7.88
C PRO A 44 13.43 -12.87 -6.63
N GLU A 45 14.44 -12.02 -6.70
CA GLU A 45 15.31 -11.73 -5.57
C GLU A 45 14.72 -10.70 -4.59
N LEU A 46 13.77 -9.89 -5.04
CA LEU A 46 13.06 -8.95 -4.18
C LEU A 46 11.94 -9.65 -3.42
N ARG A 47 11.76 -9.31 -2.16
CA ARG A 47 10.78 -9.94 -1.28
C ARG A 47 9.78 -8.99 -0.66
N VAL A 48 10.17 -7.73 -0.44
CA VAL A 48 9.35 -6.73 0.23
C VAL A 48 9.67 -5.34 -0.30
N GLY A 49 8.66 -4.47 -0.39
CA GLY A 49 8.80 -3.06 -0.72
C GLY A 49 8.64 -2.18 0.51
N ILE A 50 9.37 -1.07 0.55
CA ILE A 50 9.12 0.05 1.47
C ILE A 50 8.76 1.25 0.59
N LEU A 51 7.59 1.82 0.81
CA LEU A 51 7.15 3.06 0.17
C LEU A 51 7.26 4.21 1.17
N THR A 52 7.96 5.27 0.80
CA THR A 52 8.10 6.49 1.59
C THR A 52 8.18 7.72 0.70
N ALA A 53 8.27 8.91 1.27
CA ALA A 53 8.38 10.13 0.49
C ALA A 53 9.50 11.05 1.01
N ALA A 54 9.95 11.97 0.17
CA ALA A 54 10.94 12.96 0.52
C ALA A 54 10.35 14.05 1.45
N GLY A 55 11.20 14.62 2.28
CA GLY A 55 10.82 15.65 3.25
C GLY A 55 10.27 15.04 4.54
N ASP A 56 9.55 15.87 5.30
CA ASP A 56 9.04 15.49 6.62
C ASP A 56 7.65 16.07 6.94
N ARG A 57 7.12 16.89 6.06
CA ARG A 57 5.82 17.54 6.22
C ARG A 57 4.66 16.80 5.59
N VAL A 58 4.88 16.28 4.39
CA VAL A 58 3.84 15.66 3.57
C VAL A 58 4.39 14.38 2.98
N PHE A 59 3.73 13.26 3.27
CA PHE A 59 3.97 12.01 2.57
C PHE A 59 3.44 12.14 1.13
N SER A 60 2.16 12.45 0.96
CA SER A 60 1.58 12.83 -0.32
C SER A 60 0.24 13.57 -0.10
N ALA A 61 0.02 14.61 -0.89
CA ALA A 61 -1.27 15.31 -0.96
C ALA A 61 -2.27 14.64 -1.91
N GLY A 62 -1.92 13.49 -2.48
CA GLY A 62 -2.75 12.77 -3.43
C GLY A 62 -2.65 13.31 -4.85
N TRP A 63 -3.77 13.31 -5.55
CA TRP A 63 -3.83 13.73 -6.94
C TRP A 63 -3.37 15.17 -7.17
N ASP A 64 -2.64 15.40 -8.26
CA ASP A 64 -2.22 16.75 -8.66
C ASP A 64 -3.39 17.52 -9.29
N LEU A 65 -4.10 18.30 -8.46
CA LEU A 65 -5.25 19.10 -8.90
C LEU A 65 -4.91 20.12 -9.99
N LYS A 66 -3.64 20.53 -10.11
CA LYS A 66 -3.21 21.43 -11.19
C LYS A 66 -3.18 20.71 -12.53
N SER A 67 -2.77 19.46 -12.53
CA SER A 67 -2.80 18.59 -13.70
C SER A 67 -4.24 18.38 -14.18
N LEU A 68 -5.18 18.20 -13.25
CA LEU A 68 -6.62 18.13 -13.57
C LEU A 68 -7.16 19.42 -14.18
N ASP A 69 -6.85 20.59 -13.61
CA ASP A 69 -7.29 21.88 -14.10
C ASP A 69 -6.73 22.19 -15.50
N GLN A 70 -5.57 21.66 -15.82
CA GLN A 70 -4.94 21.77 -17.14
C GLN A 70 -5.51 20.81 -18.19
N GLY A 71 -6.41 19.93 -17.80
CA GLY A 71 -7.11 19.01 -18.69
C GLY A 71 -6.27 17.78 -19.07
N ASP A 72 -5.28 17.42 -18.27
CA ASP A 72 -4.46 16.23 -18.49
C ASP A 72 -5.31 14.95 -18.42
N MET A 73 -6.51 15.07 -17.82
CA MET A 73 -7.46 13.98 -17.70
C MET A 73 -8.88 14.53 -17.51
N PRO A 74 -9.87 14.06 -18.28
CA PRO A 74 -11.27 14.41 -18.05
C PRO A 74 -11.82 13.74 -16.79
N LEU A 75 -12.55 14.48 -15.95
CA LEU A 75 -13.15 13.93 -14.71
C LEU A 75 -14.24 12.89 -14.98
N ASP A 76 -14.93 13.00 -16.10
CA ASP A 76 -15.98 12.07 -16.53
C ASP A 76 -15.45 10.76 -17.12
N ASP A 77 -14.14 10.71 -17.41
CA ASP A 77 -13.45 9.51 -17.93
C ASP A 77 -12.36 9.00 -16.97
N TRP A 78 -12.48 9.34 -15.71
CA TRP A 78 -11.54 9.00 -14.66
C TRP A 78 -11.18 7.50 -14.60
N TRP A 79 -12.18 6.63 -14.68
CA TRP A 79 -12.01 5.19 -14.56
C TRP A 79 -11.36 4.53 -15.80
N GLU A 80 -11.50 5.14 -16.97
CA GLU A 80 -10.91 4.65 -18.22
C GLU A 80 -9.52 5.22 -18.46
N THR A 81 -9.06 6.12 -17.61
CA THR A 81 -7.73 6.74 -17.75
C THR A 81 -6.63 5.72 -17.51
N ASP A 82 -5.64 5.69 -18.39
CA ASP A 82 -4.47 4.85 -18.27
C ASP A 82 -3.47 5.38 -17.21
N TYR A 83 -3.62 4.91 -16.00
CA TYR A 83 -2.67 5.19 -14.90
C TYR A 83 -1.38 4.38 -14.97
N GLY A 84 -1.25 3.45 -15.91
CA GLY A 84 -0.20 2.45 -15.93
C GLY A 84 -0.52 1.24 -15.06
N ALA A 85 0.50 0.45 -14.76
CA ALA A 85 0.33 -0.74 -13.94
C ALA A 85 -0.09 -0.36 -12.50
N GLY A 86 -1.12 -1.04 -12.00
CA GLY A 86 -1.56 -0.93 -10.60
C GLY A 86 -2.49 0.22 -10.28
N GLY A 87 -3.05 0.89 -11.29
CA GLY A 87 -4.00 1.98 -11.12
C GLY A 87 -3.36 3.25 -10.56
N PHE A 88 -4.15 4.10 -9.90
CA PHE A 88 -3.65 5.32 -9.29
C PHE A 88 -2.47 5.03 -8.32
N ALA A 89 -1.44 5.86 -8.38
CA ALA A 89 -0.20 5.72 -7.61
C ALA A 89 0.51 4.36 -7.83
N GLY A 90 0.18 3.64 -8.90
CA GLY A 90 0.80 2.38 -9.27
C GLY A 90 0.56 1.21 -8.31
N LEU A 91 -0.32 1.35 -7.33
CA LEU A 91 -0.52 0.36 -6.26
C LEU A 91 -1.98 0.09 -5.93
N THR A 92 -2.86 1.08 -6.10
CA THR A 92 -4.24 0.98 -5.60
C THR A 92 -5.04 -0.16 -6.24
N GLU A 93 -4.64 -0.61 -7.44
CA GLU A 93 -5.27 -1.69 -8.20
C GLU A 93 -4.26 -2.78 -8.63
N MET A 94 -3.12 -2.89 -7.97
CA MET A 94 -2.13 -3.91 -8.32
C MET A 94 -2.45 -5.27 -7.69
N TRP A 95 -3.51 -5.90 -8.18
CA TRP A 95 -4.08 -7.14 -7.66
C TRP A 95 -3.13 -8.36 -7.70
N ASN A 96 -2.13 -8.32 -8.55
CA ASN A 96 -1.16 -9.42 -8.74
C ASN A 96 0.16 -9.22 -7.98
N LEU A 97 0.27 -8.21 -7.14
CA LEU A 97 1.42 -8.00 -6.27
C LEU A 97 1.25 -8.81 -4.97
N ASN A 98 1.78 -10.02 -4.95
CA ASN A 98 1.75 -10.89 -3.78
C ASN A 98 2.91 -10.66 -2.80
N LYS A 99 3.86 -9.78 -3.13
CA LYS A 99 4.92 -9.37 -2.20
C LYS A 99 4.44 -8.24 -1.29
N PRO A 100 4.80 -8.24 0.01
CA PRO A 100 4.37 -7.21 0.94
C PRO A 100 4.96 -5.84 0.61
N VAL A 101 4.17 -4.79 0.94
CA VAL A 101 4.59 -3.40 0.88
C VAL A 101 4.36 -2.76 2.25
N ILE A 102 5.40 -2.13 2.80
CA ILE A 102 5.34 -1.33 4.02
C ILE A 102 5.27 0.14 3.63
N ALA A 103 4.24 0.86 4.05
CA ALA A 103 4.22 2.31 3.99
C ALA A 103 4.98 2.87 5.20
N ALA A 104 6.04 3.65 4.95
CA ALA A 104 6.76 4.41 5.95
C ALA A 104 6.39 5.89 5.82
N LEU A 105 5.40 6.32 6.60
CA LEU A 105 4.77 7.63 6.46
C LEU A 105 5.53 8.69 7.24
N ASN A 106 6.12 9.62 6.51
CA ASN A 106 7.00 10.69 7.03
C ASN A 106 6.29 12.04 7.22
N GLY A 107 4.98 12.13 6.93
CA GLY A 107 4.20 13.34 7.00
C GLY A 107 2.74 13.13 6.63
N LEU A 108 2.01 14.21 6.38
CA LEU A 108 0.59 14.21 6.03
C LEU A 108 0.29 13.26 4.86
N ALA A 109 -0.69 12.38 5.04
CA ALA A 109 -1.22 11.51 4.00
C ALA A 109 -2.67 11.95 3.69
N ILE A 110 -2.87 12.64 2.57
CA ILE A 110 -4.12 13.33 2.24
C ILE A 110 -4.67 12.83 0.91
N GLY A 111 -5.99 12.61 0.83
CA GLY A 111 -6.66 12.19 -0.39
C GLY A 111 -6.02 10.93 -0.97
N GLY A 112 -5.69 10.94 -2.26
CA GLY A 112 -4.99 9.85 -2.93
C GLY A 112 -3.69 9.42 -2.27
N GLY A 113 -3.01 10.30 -1.51
CA GLY A 113 -1.85 9.92 -0.70
C GLY A 113 -2.21 9.00 0.46
N PHE A 114 -3.37 9.21 1.07
CA PHE A 114 -3.90 8.29 2.08
C PHE A 114 -4.41 6.99 1.42
N GLU A 115 -5.02 7.06 0.25
CA GLU A 115 -5.47 5.89 -0.51
C GLU A 115 -4.30 4.97 -0.92
N MET A 116 -3.18 5.57 -1.35
CA MET A 116 -1.94 4.84 -1.62
C MET A 116 -1.40 4.16 -0.35
N ALA A 117 -1.42 4.82 0.80
CA ALA A 117 -1.03 4.22 2.08
C ALA A 117 -1.96 3.05 2.47
N LEU A 118 -3.28 3.20 2.26
CA LEU A 118 -4.26 2.13 2.50
C LEU A 118 -4.08 0.92 1.56
N ALA A 119 -3.43 1.09 0.41
CA ALA A 119 -3.12 -0.02 -0.49
C ALA A 119 -1.90 -0.85 -0.04
N CYS A 120 -1.10 -0.33 0.90
CA CYS A 120 0.00 -1.07 1.51
C CYS A 120 -0.50 -2.09 2.53
N ASP A 121 0.33 -3.12 2.78
CA ASP A 121 0.00 -4.21 3.71
C ASP A 121 0.24 -3.82 5.17
N LEU A 122 1.31 -3.07 5.43
CA LEU A 122 1.69 -2.57 6.75
C LEU A 122 1.94 -1.07 6.69
N ILE A 123 1.58 -0.37 7.77
CA ILE A 123 1.77 1.07 7.87
C ILE A 123 2.52 1.40 9.16
N ILE A 124 3.68 2.04 9.00
CA ILE A 124 4.46 2.65 10.09
C ILE A 124 4.40 4.15 9.87
N ALA A 125 4.01 4.91 10.88
CA ALA A 125 3.88 6.35 10.78
C ALA A 125 4.80 7.07 11.77
N ALA A 126 5.36 8.20 11.36
CA ALA A 126 5.94 9.13 12.29
C ALA A 126 4.84 9.74 13.19
N ASP A 127 5.19 10.12 14.41
CA ASP A 127 4.25 10.54 15.46
C ASP A 127 3.41 11.79 15.11
N HIS A 128 3.92 12.63 14.22
CA HIS A 128 3.26 13.85 13.74
C HIS A 128 2.38 13.64 12.48
N VAL A 129 2.27 12.42 11.97
CA VAL A 129 1.46 12.12 10.78
C VAL A 129 -0.01 12.30 11.06
N GLU A 130 -0.71 12.91 10.11
CA GLU A 130 -2.17 12.97 10.06
C GLU A 130 -2.68 12.43 8.72
N PHE A 131 -3.88 11.88 8.77
CA PHE A 131 -4.62 11.35 7.63
C PHE A 131 -5.85 12.19 7.37
N GLY A 132 -6.22 12.42 6.12
CA GLY A 132 -7.41 13.18 5.78
C GLY A 132 -7.94 12.89 4.38
N LEU A 133 -9.25 13.07 4.21
CA LEU A 133 -9.98 12.88 2.95
C LEU A 133 -10.81 14.13 2.65
N PRO A 134 -10.21 15.20 2.09
CA PRO A 134 -10.87 16.48 1.84
C PRO A 134 -11.53 16.56 0.45
N GLU A 135 -12.02 15.47 -0.11
CA GLU A 135 -12.55 15.39 -1.47
C GLU A 135 -13.91 16.03 -1.62
N LEU A 136 -14.79 15.95 -0.62
CA LEU A 136 -16.17 16.41 -0.72
C LEU A 136 -16.31 17.91 -1.04
N PRO A 137 -15.53 18.82 -0.43
CA PRO A 137 -15.55 20.23 -0.79
C PRO A 137 -15.13 20.51 -2.24
N LEU A 138 -14.45 19.56 -2.89
CA LEU A 138 -14.06 19.64 -4.30
C LEU A 138 -15.13 19.07 -5.24
N GLY A 139 -16.24 18.52 -4.68
CA GLY A 139 -17.32 17.90 -5.46
C GLY A 139 -16.98 16.50 -5.98
N ILE A 140 -15.94 15.86 -5.44
CA ILE A 140 -15.50 14.51 -5.78
C ILE A 140 -15.47 13.61 -4.53
N VAL A 141 -15.14 12.34 -4.69
CA VAL A 141 -15.04 11.35 -3.60
C VAL A 141 -13.68 10.66 -3.62
N PRO A 142 -13.21 10.10 -2.49
CA PRO A 142 -11.94 9.38 -2.44
C PRO A 142 -12.10 7.94 -2.97
N ASP A 143 -12.20 7.81 -4.29
CA ASP A 143 -12.56 6.58 -5.00
C ASP A 143 -11.35 5.72 -5.45
N ALA A 144 -10.13 6.25 -5.33
CA ALA A 144 -8.92 5.48 -5.63
C ALA A 144 -8.54 4.45 -4.54
N GLY A 145 -9.46 4.13 -3.64
CA GLY A 145 -9.29 3.04 -2.68
C GLY A 145 -9.71 3.33 -1.24
N ALA A 146 -9.99 4.57 -0.86
CA ALA A 146 -10.44 4.85 0.50
C ALA A 146 -11.86 4.34 0.75
N LEU A 147 -12.80 4.60 -0.16
CA LEU A 147 -14.17 4.07 -0.04
C LEU A 147 -14.20 2.54 0.08
N GLN A 148 -13.30 1.86 -0.60
CA GLN A 148 -13.22 0.41 -0.63
C GLN A 148 -12.52 -0.17 0.60
N ARG A 149 -11.45 0.50 1.12
CA ARG A 149 -10.56 -0.07 2.13
C ARG A 149 -10.80 0.46 3.55
N LEU A 150 -11.04 1.77 3.70
CA LEU A 150 -11.08 2.38 5.04
C LEU A 150 -12.21 1.81 5.92
N PRO A 151 -13.48 1.65 5.45
CA PRO A 151 -14.56 1.12 6.28
C PRO A 151 -14.40 -0.37 6.63
N ARG A 152 -13.43 -1.06 6.03
CA ARG A 152 -13.05 -2.43 6.38
C ARG A 152 -11.94 -2.50 7.42
N ARG A 153 -11.29 -1.37 7.72
CA ARG A 153 -10.14 -1.29 8.65
C ARG A 153 -10.45 -0.54 9.95
N ILE A 154 -11.47 0.33 9.93
CA ILE A 154 -11.89 1.12 11.10
C ILE A 154 -13.41 1.07 11.25
N PRO A 155 -13.98 1.44 12.42
CA PRO A 155 -15.42 1.51 12.58
C PRO A 155 -16.10 2.38 11.53
N TYR A 156 -17.21 1.91 10.97
CA TYR A 156 -17.93 2.57 9.88
C TYR A 156 -18.22 4.05 10.16
N ASN A 157 -18.70 4.38 11.36
CA ASN A 157 -19.03 5.76 11.70
C ASN A 157 -17.79 6.66 11.74
N VAL A 158 -16.63 6.12 12.10
CA VAL A 158 -15.36 6.89 12.08
C VAL A 158 -14.93 7.15 10.63
N ALA A 159 -15.07 6.17 9.74
CA ALA A 159 -14.83 6.37 8.32
C ALA A 159 -15.78 7.42 7.73
N MET A 160 -17.08 7.36 8.08
CA MET A 160 -18.08 8.35 7.64
C MET A 160 -17.77 9.76 8.16
N GLU A 161 -17.26 9.90 9.39
CA GLU A 161 -16.81 11.19 9.93
C GLU A 161 -15.65 11.76 9.11
N MET A 162 -14.68 10.93 8.73
CA MET A 162 -13.58 11.36 7.87
C MET A 162 -14.05 11.79 6.48
N TYR A 163 -14.97 11.05 5.86
CA TYR A 163 -15.50 11.40 4.54
C TYR A 163 -16.37 12.66 4.59
N LEU A 164 -17.38 12.68 5.45
CA LEU A 164 -18.42 13.70 5.39
C LEU A 164 -18.02 15.03 6.03
N LEU A 165 -17.18 14.99 7.07
CA LEU A 165 -16.72 16.19 7.79
C LEU A 165 -15.29 16.60 7.39
N GLY A 166 -14.57 15.77 6.61
CA GLY A 166 -13.17 16.02 6.29
C GLY A 166 -12.26 16.04 7.53
N ARG A 167 -12.70 15.34 8.61
CA ARG A 167 -11.92 15.28 9.84
C ARG A 167 -10.57 14.65 9.58
N ARG A 168 -9.53 15.25 10.10
CA ARG A 168 -8.21 14.61 10.14
C ARG A 168 -8.10 13.66 11.31
N MET A 169 -7.37 12.59 11.11
CA MET A 169 -7.05 11.57 12.10
C MET A 169 -5.54 11.57 12.35
N THR A 170 -5.13 11.62 13.61
CA THR A 170 -3.72 11.55 13.98
C THR A 170 -3.17 10.12 13.84
N ALA A 171 -1.84 9.97 13.74
CA ALA A 171 -1.20 8.66 13.71
C ALA A 171 -1.54 7.81 14.94
N SER A 172 -1.64 8.43 16.12
CA SER A 172 -2.01 7.75 17.37
C SER A 172 -3.44 7.23 17.36
N GLU A 173 -4.41 8.03 16.87
CA GLU A 173 -5.79 7.56 16.69
C GLU A 173 -5.86 6.42 15.68
N ALA A 174 -5.16 6.54 14.56
CA ALA A 174 -5.06 5.54 13.52
C ALA A 174 -4.49 4.21 14.03
N GLN A 175 -3.49 4.27 14.91
CA GLN A 175 -2.97 3.09 15.61
C GLN A 175 -4.02 2.51 16.58
N GLY A 176 -4.75 3.35 17.29
CA GLY A 176 -5.83 2.91 18.18
C GLY A 176 -6.95 2.18 17.43
N TYR A 177 -7.25 2.55 16.20
CA TYR A 177 -8.20 1.83 15.33
C TYR A 177 -7.59 0.63 14.60
N GLY A 178 -6.26 0.47 14.62
CA GLY A 178 -5.56 -0.72 14.12
C GLY A 178 -5.18 -0.70 12.64
N PHE A 179 -5.37 0.41 11.91
CA PHE A 179 -4.90 0.46 10.53
C PHE A 179 -3.45 0.98 10.41
N VAL A 180 -2.95 1.72 11.40
CA VAL A 180 -1.50 1.99 11.56
C VAL A 180 -0.93 0.94 12.51
N ASN A 181 0.05 0.19 12.05
CA ASN A 181 0.67 -0.89 12.83
C ASN A 181 1.58 -0.36 13.92
N LYS A 182 2.33 0.72 13.65
CA LYS A 182 3.27 1.29 14.61
C LYS A 182 3.45 2.79 14.40
N VAL A 183 3.41 3.54 15.50
CA VAL A 183 3.79 4.95 15.55
C VAL A 183 5.15 5.06 16.20
N VAL A 184 6.06 5.84 15.61
CA VAL A 184 7.43 6.02 16.07
C VAL A 184 7.84 7.49 15.97
N PRO A 185 8.86 7.95 16.73
CA PRO A 185 9.49 9.23 16.46
C PRO A 185 9.99 9.30 15.01
N LYS A 186 9.91 10.46 14.40
CA LYS A 186 10.26 10.69 12.99
C LYS A 186 11.63 10.11 12.62
N GLU A 187 12.63 10.32 13.44
CA GLU A 187 14.01 9.86 13.23
C GLU A 187 14.17 8.34 13.27
N LYS A 188 13.17 7.62 13.81
CA LYS A 188 13.12 6.16 13.88
C LYS A 188 12.33 5.51 12.76
N LEU A 189 11.63 6.29 11.94
CA LEU A 189 10.71 5.78 10.93
C LEU A 189 11.38 4.79 9.97
N MET A 190 12.41 5.22 9.27
CA MET A 190 13.08 4.38 8.27
C MET A 190 13.89 3.24 8.88
N GLU A 191 14.44 3.42 10.09
CA GLU A 191 15.08 2.34 10.83
C GLU A 191 14.08 1.22 11.12
N THR A 192 12.92 1.56 11.69
CA THR A 192 11.85 0.59 12.00
C THR A 192 11.29 -0.07 10.74
N ALA A 193 11.08 0.70 9.66
CA ALA A 193 10.59 0.13 8.40
C ALA A 193 11.57 -0.90 7.81
N ARG A 194 12.87 -0.62 7.88
CA ARG A 194 13.91 -1.54 7.41
C ARG A 194 14.04 -2.78 8.30
N GLU A 195 13.91 -2.62 9.61
CA GLU A 195 13.89 -3.77 10.53
C GLU A 195 12.75 -4.73 10.18
N TRP A 196 11.53 -4.22 10.00
CA TRP A 196 10.38 -5.03 9.62
C TRP A 196 10.53 -5.64 8.24
N ALA A 197 11.03 -4.86 7.27
CA ALA A 197 11.27 -5.37 5.93
C ALA A 197 12.30 -6.51 5.91
N ASN A 198 13.39 -6.39 6.67
CA ASN A 198 14.40 -7.43 6.79
C ASN A 198 13.83 -8.68 7.46
N GLN A 199 13.07 -8.54 8.54
CA GLN A 199 12.38 -9.65 9.20
C GLN A 199 11.44 -10.39 8.24
N ILE A 200 10.66 -9.65 7.44
CA ILE A 200 9.78 -10.24 6.42
C ILE A 200 10.61 -10.95 5.34
N ALA A 201 11.71 -10.35 4.90
CA ALA A 201 12.55 -10.88 3.84
C ALA A 201 13.30 -12.18 4.23
N GLU A 202 13.41 -12.50 5.52
CA GLU A 202 13.95 -13.76 6.03
C GLU A 202 12.94 -14.92 5.95
N SER A 203 11.65 -14.61 5.83
CA SER A 203 10.60 -15.64 5.73
C SER A 203 10.62 -16.35 4.38
N ALA A 204 10.05 -17.56 4.33
CA ALA A 204 9.88 -18.32 3.10
C ALA A 204 9.04 -17.53 2.08
N PRO A 205 9.59 -17.21 0.88
CA PRO A 205 8.96 -16.25 -0.03
C PRO A 205 7.61 -16.71 -0.56
N LEU A 206 7.45 -17.99 -0.84
CA LEU A 206 6.19 -18.54 -1.32
C LEU A 206 5.11 -18.56 -0.24
N ALA A 207 5.47 -18.83 1.01
CA ALA A 207 4.52 -18.79 2.13
C ALA A 207 3.98 -17.38 2.34
N MET A 208 4.85 -16.38 2.34
CA MET A 208 4.49 -14.97 2.43
C MET A 208 3.56 -14.50 1.29
N GLN A 209 3.89 -14.86 0.05
CA GLN A 209 3.08 -14.53 -1.12
C GLN A 209 1.72 -15.25 -1.10
N THR A 210 1.69 -16.49 -0.60
CA THR A 210 0.45 -17.28 -0.44
C THR A 210 -0.54 -16.58 0.49
N VAL A 211 -0.07 -15.98 1.59
CA VAL A 211 -0.96 -15.23 2.51
C VAL A 211 -1.74 -14.15 1.73
N LYS A 212 -1.07 -13.35 0.91
CA LYS A 212 -1.73 -12.29 0.12
C LYS A 212 -2.65 -12.86 -0.98
N GLU A 213 -2.21 -13.90 -1.68
CA GLU A 213 -3.04 -14.57 -2.70
C GLU A 213 -4.34 -15.11 -2.11
N VAL A 214 -4.24 -15.85 -1.01
CA VAL A 214 -5.39 -16.49 -0.36
C VAL A 214 -6.32 -15.43 0.24
N LEU A 215 -5.81 -14.48 1.03
CA LEU A 215 -6.65 -13.44 1.65
C LEU A 215 -7.44 -12.66 0.61
N ARG A 216 -6.84 -12.30 -0.51
CA ARG A 216 -7.54 -11.63 -1.61
C ARG A 216 -8.61 -12.51 -2.24
N ALA A 217 -8.34 -13.80 -2.42
CA ALA A 217 -9.31 -14.72 -3.02
C ALA A 217 -10.54 -14.95 -2.15
N ILE A 218 -10.41 -14.83 -0.83
CA ILE A 218 -11.47 -15.11 0.15
C ILE A 218 -12.07 -13.85 0.79
N GLU A 219 -11.68 -12.65 0.38
CA GLU A 219 -12.04 -11.40 1.07
C GLU A 219 -13.57 -11.16 1.19
N GLY A 220 -14.34 -11.63 0.23
CA GLY A 220 -15.81 -11.52 0.24
C GLY A 220 -16.55 -12.75 0.76
N ASP A 221 -15.83 -13.82 1.11
CA ASP A 221 -16.40 -15.10 1.45
C ASP A 221 -16.85 -15.18 2.92
N THR A 222 -17.89 -15.99 3.19
CA THR A 222 -18.11 -16.49 4.56
C THR A 222 -16.98 -17.46 4.95
N ILE A 223 -16.84 -17.78 6.25
CA ILE A 223 -15.78 -18.71 6.70
C ILE A 223 -15.87 -20.06 5.98
N GLU A 224 -17.08 -20.60 5.84
CA GLU A 224 -17.29 -21.87 5.14
C GLU A 224 -16.91 -21.77 3.65
N GLN A 225 -17.35 -20.71 2.98
CA GLN A 225 -16.99 -20.44 1.57
C GLN A 225 -15.48 -20.28 1.39
N SER A 226 -14.79 -19.60 2.31
CA SER A 226 -13.33 -19.43 2.28
C SER A 226 -12.60 -20.78 2.22
N PHE A 227 -13.02 -21.76 3.03
CA PHE A 227 -12.47 -23.11 2.98
C PHE A 227 -12.77 -23.81 1.65
N GLN A 228 -13.95 -23.58 1.06
CA GLN A 228 -14.31 -24.12 -0.24
C GLN A 228 -13.48 -23.47 -1.35
N THR A 229 -13.32 -22.15 -1.31
CA THR A 229 -12.47 -21.38 -2.24
C THR A 229 -11.04 -21.89 -2.20
N MET A 230 -10.45 -22.05 -1.02
CA MET A 230 -9.07 -22.58 -0.88
C MET A 230 -8.89 -23.98 -1.44
N ARG A 231 -9.93 -24.83 -1.41
CA ARG A 231 -9.86 -26.19 -1.95
C ARG A 231 -10.05 -26.26 -3.46
N LYS A 232 -10.86 -25.37 -4.03
CA LYS A 232 -11.38 -25.47 -5.42
C LYS A 232 -10.82 -24.42 -6.37
N ALA A 233 -10.51 -23.21 -5.87
CA ALA A 233 -10.01 -22.13 -6.69
C ALA A 233 -8.61 -22.41 -7.23
N ASP A 234 -8.29 -21.77 -8.34
CA ASP A 234 -6.93 -21.77 -8.86
C ASP A 234 -6.08 -20.76 -8.09
N LEU A 235 -5.31 -21.27 -7.13
CA LEU A 235 -4.39 -20.54 -6.29
C LEU A 235 -2.95 -20.99 -6.59
N PRO A 236 -2.34 -20.49 -7.66
CA PRO A 236 -1.08 -21.03 -8.17
C PRO A 236 0.09 -20.84 -7.20
N VAL A 237 0.15 -19.73 -6.46
CA VAL A 237 1.20 -19.49 -5.47
C VAL A 237 1.04 -20.45 -4.29
N TYR A 238 -0.18 -20.64 -3.81
CA TYR A 238 -0.47 -21.60 -2.72
C TYR A 238 -0.07 -23.03 -3.11
N ARG A 239 -0.44 -23.48 -4.31
CA ARG A 239 -0.05 -24.82 -4.80
C ARG A 239 1.47 -24.96 -4.95
N LYS A 240 2.13 -23.92 -5.48
CA LYS A 240 3.59 -23.89 -5.60
C LYS A 240 4.26 -23.92 -4.23
N MET A 241 3.72 -23.20 -3.24
CA MET A 241 4.21 -23.20 -1.86
C MET A 241 4.15 -24.60 -1.25
N LEU A 242 3.01 -25.30 -1.35
CA LEU A 242 2.85 -26.66 -0.82
C LEU A 242 3.82 -27.68 -1.44
N ALA A 243 4.23 -27.48 -2.69
CA ALA A 243 5.18 -28.34 -3.40
C ALA A 243 6.65 -27.91 -3.24
N SER A 244 6.91 -26.80 -2.55
CA SER A 244 8.26 -26.20 -2.46
C SER A 244 9.19 -26.97 -1.52
N ASP A 245 10.48 -26.82 -1.77
CA ASP A 245 11.49 -27.36 -0.85
C ASP A 245 11.56 -26.54 0.45
N ASP A 246 11.28 -25.24 0.42
CA ASP A 246 11.17 -24.40 1.61
C ASP A 246 10.13 -24.94 2.61
N ALA A 247 8.97 -25.43 2.11
CA ALA A 247 7.93 -25.99 2.98
C ALA A 247 8.39 -27.31 3.66
N LYS A 248 9.14 -28.15 2.94
CA LYS A 248 9.69 -29.40 3.49
C LYS A 248 10.82 -29.13 4.48
N GLU A 249 11.74 -28.25 4.11
CA GLU A 249 12.90 -27.88 4.94
C GLU A 249 12.45 -27.19 6.24
N GLY A 250 11.49 -26.24 6.15
CA GLY A 250 10.99 -25.52 7.32
C GLY A 250 10.36 -26.45 8.36
N VAL A 251 9.59 -27.46 7.92
CA VAL A 251 9.02 -28.47 8.83
C VAL A 251 10.11 -29.31 9.46
N LYS A 252 11.10 -29.75 8.68
CA LYS A 252 12.22 -30.53 9.17
C LYS A 252 13.06 -29.77 10.19
N ALA A 253 13.45 -28.52 9.88
CA ALA A 253 14.25 -27.68 10.78
C ALA A 253 13.54 -27.35 12.10
N PHE A 254 12.19 -27.34 12.12
CA PHE A 254 11.42 -27.11 13.34
C PHE A 254 11.35 -28.35 14.25
N VAL A 255 11.44 -29.54 13.68
CA VAL A 255 11.34 -30.82 14.41
C VAL A 255 12.70 -31.27 14.96
N GLU A 256 13.81 -30.89 14.32
CA GLU A 256 15.19 -31.12 14.79
C GLU A 256 15.59 -30.15 15.89
#